data_eb405e1216d3c17938e8e7aa3a3dc1fa
#
_entry.id   eb405e1216d3c17938e8e7aa3a3dc1fa
#
_cell.length_a   1.000
_cell.length_b   1.000
_cell.length_c   1.000
_cell.angle_alpha   90.00
_cell.angle_beta   90.00
_cell.angle_gamma   90.00
#
_symmetry.space_group_name_H-M   'P 1'
#
loop_
_entity.id
_entity.type
_entity.pdbx_description
1 polymer ?
#
loop_
_entity_poly.entity_id
_entity_poly.type
_entity_poly.pdbx_seq_one_letter_code
_entity_poly.pdbx_strand_id
1 'polypeptide(L)'
;MPLAKRIIPCLDVDHGKVVKCINFLNPKHAGDPVEMAKSYSDDGADELVFLDITASSEKRDILRGVVEGVAKAISIPFTVGGGVRNVSDARLVLCSGADKVSVNTAVVETPKVITELADVFGRQCVVCAIDARRNRTPNDGKIMVDTAEGKLWFEVVTYGGRKPTGIDALAWAKQAEKLGAGEFLVTSMDKDGTRDGYDIELTRAISERVNVPIIASGGAGEPKHLFDVLTQGKADAALAASIFHYKNYPVPIVKDCLRKMGVTIRK
;
A
#
# COMPACT_ATOMS: atom_id res chain seq x y z
N MET A 1 -2.74 -5.24 25.55
CA MET A 1 -1.61 -5.74 24.74
C MET A 1 -1.56 -4.90 23.48
N PRO A 2 -0.39 -4.47 22.98
CA PRO A 2 -0.31 -3.82 21.68
C PRO A 2 -0.75 -4.81 20.57
N LEU A 3 -1.43 -4.28 19.53
CA LEU A 3 -1.78 -5.09 18.37
C LEU A 3 -0.50 -5.55 17.66
N ALA A 4 -0.49 -6.80 17.19
CA ALA A 4 0.64 -7.32 16.42
C ALA A 4 0.74 -6.58 15.08
N LYS A 5 1.96 -6.18 14.72
CA LYS A 5 2.26 -5.56 13.44
C LYS A 5 2.26 -6.61 12.32
N ARG A 6 1.91 -6.21 11.09
CA ARG A 6 1.77 -7.09 9.92
C ARG A 6 2.89 -6.86 8.93
N ILE A 7 3.36 -7.95 8.33
CA ILE A 7 4.35 -7.94 7.24
C ILE A 7 3.63 -8.39 5.97
N ILE A 8 3.60 -7.51 4.98
CA ILE A 8 2.76 -7.63 3.79
C ILE A 8 3.63 -7.62 2.53
N PRO A 9 3.85 -8.76 1.86
CA PRO A 9 4.40 -8.76 0.51
C PRO A 9 3.45 -8.07 -0.48
N CYS A 10 4.03 -7.35 -1.46
CA CYS A 10 3.30 -6.75 -2.57
C CYS A 10 3.67 -7.43 -3.89
N LEU A 11 2.69 -7.75 -4.71
CA LEU A 11 2.84 -8.16 -6.09
C LEU A 11 2.40 -7.02 -7.00
N ASP A 12 3.36 -6.30 -7.57
CA ASP A 12 3.09 -5.35 -8.65
C ASP A 12 2.93 -6.14 -9.94
N VAL A 13 1.76 -6.02 -10.58
CA VAL A 13 1.43 -6.81 -11.76
C VAL A 13 1.22 -5.91 -12.96
N ASP A 14 1.79 -6.30 -14.06
CA ASP A 14 1.63 -5.70 -15.37
C ASP A 14 1.24 -6.79 -16.38
N HIS A 15 0.09 -6.64 -17.04
CA HIS A 15 -0.42 -7.60 -18.03
C HIS A 15 -0.38 -9.07 -17.55
N GLY A 16 -0.71 -9.31 -16.28
CA GLY A 16 -0.81 -10.65 -15.69
C GLY A 16 0.51 -11.28 -15.25
N LYS A 17 1.60 -10.53 -15.25
CA LYS A 17 2.92 -10.98 -14.76
C LYS A 17 3.39 -10.10 -13.64
N VAL A 18 4.01 -10.69 -12.62
CA VAL A 18 4.66 -9.90 -11.57
C VAL A 18 5.84 -9.18 -12.17
N VAL A 19 5.88 -7.88 -11.91
CA VAL A 19 6.95 -7.01 -12.37
C VAL A 19 7.61 -6.30 -11.20
N LYS A 20 8.83 -5.87 -11.42
CA LYS A 20 9.53 -4.94 -10.58
C LYS A 20 9.78 -3.66 -11.32
N CYS A 21 9.36 -2.56 -10.71
CA CYS A 21 9.62 -1.21 -11.18
C CYS A 21 10.54 -0.47 -10.20
N ILE A 22 11.18 0.58 -10.69
CA ILE A 22 11.75 1.65 -9.87
C ILE A 22 10.89 2.87 -10.18
N ASN A 23 10.21 3.44 -9.18
CA ASN A 23 9.24 4.52 -9.35
C ASN A 23 8.19 4.21 -10.44
N PHE A 24 7.70 2.96 -10.49
CA PHE A 24 6.75 2.46 -11.50
C PHE A 24 7.23 2.59 -12.97
N LEU A 25 8.53 2.68 -13.19
CA LEU A 25 9.16 2.76 -14.51
C LEU A 25 9.99 1.50 -14.82
N ASN A 26 10.12 1.17 -16.12
CA ASN A 26 10.94 0.07 -16.63
C ASN A 26 10.67 -1.29 -15.96
N PRO A 27 9.47 -1.87 -16.12
CA PRO A 27 9.10 -3.13 -15.47
C PRO A 27 9.99 -4.29 -15.95
N LYS A 28 10.58 -5.02 -15.00
CA LYS A 28 11.27 -6.29 -15.24
C LYS A 28 10.42 -7.41 -14.68
N HIS A 29 10.20 -8.47 -15.45
CA HIS A 29 9.45 -9.64 -15.00
C HIS A 29 10.13 -10.31 -13.80
N ALA A 30 9.35 -10.62 -12.77
CA ALA A 30 9.83 -11.25 -11.54
C ALA A 30 9.28 -12.67 -11.35
N GLY A 31 8.12 -13.01 -11.93
CA GLY A 31 7.55 -14.36 -11.84
C GLY A 31 6.06 -14.44 -12.13
N ASP A 32 5.50 -15.62 -11.88
CA ASP A 32 4.06 -15.87 -11.95
C ASP A 32 3.39 -15.40 -10.65
N PRO A 33 2.30 -14.62 -10.71
CA PRO A 33 1.65 -14.07 -9.53
C PRO A 33 1.06 -15.13 -8.60
N VAL A 34 0.53 -16.24 -9.12
CA VAL A 34 -0.08 -17.30 -8.32
C VAL A 34 0.98 -18.10 -7.55
N GLU A 35 2.09 -18.46 -8.21
CA GLU A 35 3.19 -19.17 -7.57
C GLU A 35 3.86 -18.31 -6.48
N MET A 36 4.09 -17.03 -6.77
CA MET A 36 4.68 -16.09 -5.79
C MET A 36 3.76 -15.85 -4.61
N ALA A 37 2.46 -15.65 -4.85
CA ALA A 37 1.47 -15.49 -3.78
C ALA A 37 1.44 -16.71 -2.85
N LYS A 38 1.43 -17.93 -3.44
CA LYS A 38 1.48 -19.17 -2.67
C LYS A 38 2.74 -19.23 -1.82
N SER A 39 3.91 -18.94 -2.38
CA SER A 39 5.17 -18.94 -1.64
C SER A 39 5.13 -17.99 -0.45
N TYR A 40 4.61 -16.77 -0.60
CA TYR A 40 4.49 -15.83 0.51
C TYR A 40 3.50 -16.26 1.57
N SER A 41 2.38 -16.88 1.18
CA SER A 41 1.42 -17.45 2.12
C SER A 41 2.06 -18.60 2.93
N ASP A 42 2.78 -19.52 2.26
CA ASP A 42 3.49 -20.63 2.89
C ASP A 42 4.64 -20.15 3.79
N ASP A 43 5.31 -19.06 3.43
CA ASP A 43 6.36 -18.38 4.21
C ASP A 43 5.82 -17.61 5.44
N GLY A 44 4.50 -17.58 5.65
CA GLY A 44 3.87 -16.97 6.81
C GLY A 44 3.76 -15.45 6.73
N ALA A 45 3.56 -14.87 5.54
CA ALA A 45 3.12 -13.49 5.39
C ALA A 45 1.77 -13.27 6.11
N ASP A 46 1.54 -12.05 6.62
CA ASP A 46 0.33 -11.77 7.38
C ASP A 46 -0.86 -11.41 6.49
N GLU A 47 -0.59 -10.81 5.35
CA GLU A 47 -1.52 -10.43 4.28
C GLU A 47 -0.75 -10.38 2.95
N LEU A 48 -1.46 -10.33 1.84
CA LEU A 48 -0.90 -10.10 0.51
C LEU A 48 -1.58 -8.90 -0.15
N VAL A 49 -0.80 -8.06 -0.81
CA VAL A 49 -1.33 -6.99 -1.69
C VAL A 49 -0.94 -7.28 -3.13
N PHE A 50 -1.91 -7.16 -4.03
CA PHE A 50 -1.77 -7.27 -5.47
C PHE A 50 -2.16 -5.94 -6.10
N LEU A 51 -1.25 -5.31 -6.82
CA LEU A 51 -1.49 -4.04 -7.50
C LEU A 51 -1.33 -4.22 -9.01
N ASP A 52 -2.42 -4.07 -9.75
CA ASP A 52 -2.37 -3.91 -11.20
C ASP A 52 -1.94 -2.48 -11.50
N ILE A 53 -0.64 -2.28 -11.72
CA ILE A 53 -0.02 -0.95 -11.79
C ILE A 53 -0.30 -0.20 -13.10
N THR A 54 -0.82 -0.87 -14.13
CA THR A 54 -1.14 -0.28 -15.43
C THR A 54 -2.64 -0.11 -15.67
N ALA A 55 -3.50 -0.82 -14.94
CA ALA A 55 -4.94 -0.80 -15.15
C ALA A 55 -5.56 0.61 -15.13
N SER A 56 -5.16 1.45 -14.16
CA SER A 56 -5.67 2.83 -14.05
C SER A 56 -5.18 3.73 -15.17
N SER A 57 -3.93 3.61 -15.59
CA SER A 57 -3.35 4.44 -16.66
C SER A 57 -3.84 4.05 -18.04
N GLU A 58 -4.09 2.77 -18.27
CA GLU A 58 -4.58 2.20 -19.53
C GLU A 58 -6.11 2.17 -19.61
N LYS A 59 -6.81 2.50 -18.51
CA LYS A 59 -8.27 2.40 -18.38
C LYS A 59 -8.78 0.98 -18.68
N ARG A 60 -7.98 -0.02 -18.32
CA ARG A 60 -8.22 -1.44 -18.54
C ARG A 60 -8.97 -2.03 -17.35
N ASP A 61 -9.69 -3.11 -17.57
CA ASP A 61 -10.33 -3.86 -16.51
C ASP A 61 -9.33 -4.76 -15.75
N ILE A 62 -9.67 -5.07 -14.51
CA ILE A 62 -8.87 -5.90 -13.62
C ILE A 62 -8.74 -7.32 -14.18
N LEU A 63 -7.58 -7.93 -14.00
CA LEU A 63 -7.26 -9.28 -14.46
C LEU A 63 -7.94 -10.34 -13.59
N ARG A 64 -9.25 -10.51 -13.77
CA ARG A 64 -10.11 -11.38 -12.96
C ARG A 64 -9.53 -12.79 -12.78
N GLY A 65 -9.10 -13.45 -13.86
CA GLY A 65 -8.57 -14.82 -13.79
C GLY A 65 -7.31 -14.94 -12.92
N VAL A 66 -6.47 -13.89 -12.90
CA VAL A 66 -5.29 -13.86 -12.04
C VAL A 66 -5.70 -13.70 -10.58
N VAL A 67 -6.64 -12.81 -10.27
CA VAL A 67 -7.18 -12.62 -8.91
C VAL A 67 -7.79 -13.92 -8.37
N GLU A 68 -8.62 -14.62 -9.18
CA GLU A 68 -9.22 -15.91 -8.82
C GLU A 68 -8.14 -16.99 -8.58
N GLY A 69 -7.09 -17.00 -9.40
CA GLY A 69 -5.96 -17.92 -9.24
C GLY A 69 -5.19 -17.71 -7.96
N VAL A 70 -4.87 -16.45 -7.64
CA VAL A 70 -4.20 -16.07 -6.39
C VAL A 70 -5.07 -16.41 -5.18
N ALA A 71 -6.35 -16.01 -5.18
CA ALA A 71 -7.28 -16.26 -4.07
C ALA A 71 -7.43 -17.76 -3.74
N LYS A 72 -7.38 -18.65 -4.74
CA LYS A 72 -7.40 -20.11 -4.53
C LYS A 72 -6.11 -20.67 -3.97
N ALA A 73 -4.99 -19.99 -4.17
CA ALA A 73 -3.65 -20.51 -3.84
C ALA A 73 -3.19 -20.11 -2.42
N ILE A 74 -3.81 -19.11 -1.79
CA ILE A 74 -3.38 -18.55 -0.50
C ILE A 74 -4.42 -18.75 0.60
N SER A 75 -3.97 -18.69 1.86
CA SER A 75 -4.81 -18.77 3.06
C SER A 75 -4.74 -17.53 3.96
N ILE A 76 -4.12 -16.46 3.47
CA ILE A 76 -3.95 -15.18 4.16
C ILE A 76 -4.85 -14.11 3.52
N PRO A 77 -5.23 -13.04 4.25
CA PRO A 77 -6.02 -11.95 3.70
C PRO A 77 -5.39 -11.35 2.43
N PHE A 78 -6.24 -11.03 1.46
CA PHE A 78 -5.83 -10.61 0.13
C PHE A 78 -6.46 -9.28 -0.27
N THR A 79 -5.64 -8.28 -0.51
CA THR A 79 -6.06 -6.95 -1.00
C THR A 79 -5.70 -6.81 -2.48
N VAL A 80 -6.65 -6.39 -3.29
CA VAL A 80 -6.46 -6.14 -4.72
C VAL A 80 -6.65 -4.66 -5.03
N GLY A 81 -5.69 -4.06 -5.72
CA GLY A 81 -5.74 -2.68 -6.19
C GLY A 81 -5.38 -2.53 -7.67
N GLY A 82 -5.59 -1.31 -8.17
CA GLY A 82 -5.43 -0.99 -9.58
C GLY A 82 -6.72 -1.21 -10.37
N GLY A 83 -7.18 -0.16 -11.06
CA GLY A 83 -8.38 -0.24 -11.92
C GLY A 83 -9.73 -0.24 -11.23
N VAL A 84 -9.84 -0.25 -9.90
CA VAL A 84 -11.13 -0.14 -9.17
C VAL A 84 -11.60 1.30 -9.20
N ARG A 85 -12.75 1.55 -9.84
CA ARG A 85 -13.30 2.91 -10.10
C ARG A 85 -14.65 3.15 -9.42
N ASN A 86 -15.38 2.09 -9.10
CA ASN A 86 -16.76 2.13 -8.61
C ASN A 86 -17.15 0.83 -7.88
N VAL A 87 -18.39 0.78 -7.39
CA VAL A 87 -18.96 -0.38 -6.68
C VAL A 87 -18.98 -1.66 -7.53
N SER A 88 -19.21 -1.53 -8.84
CA SER A 88 -19.26 -2.71 -9.74
C SER A 88 -17.87 -3.33 -9.90
N ASP A 89 -16.83 -2.53 -10.09
CA ASP A 89 -15.45 -3.01 -10.16
C ASP A 89 -15.04 -3.68 -8.84
N ALA A 90 -15.35 -3.05 -7.70
CA ALA A 90 -15.07 -3.59 -6.38
C ALA A 90 -15.81 -4.93 -6.13
N ARG A 91 -17.09 -5.02 -6.50
CA ARG A 91 -17.85 -6.26 -6.40
C ARG A 91 -17.21 -7.38 -7.21
N LEU A 92 -16.76 -7.11 -8.42
CA LEU A 92 -16.11 -8.10 -9.27
C LEU A 92 -14.84 -8.64 -8.58
N VAL A 93 -14.00 -7.75 -8.00
CA VAL A 93 -12.77 -8.12 -7.30
C VAL A 93 -13.07 -8.96 -6.06
N LEU A 94 -14.00 -8.51 -5.20
CA LEU A 94 -14.36 -9.23 -3.98
C LEU A 94 -15.01 -10.58 -4.28
N CYS A 95 -15.91 -10.67 -5.29
CA CYS A 95 -16.48 -11.93 -5.75
C CYS A 95 -15.43 -12.87 -6.40
N SER A 96 -14.29 -12.35 -6.85
CA SER A 96 -13.16 -13.16 -7.35
C SER A 96 -12.28 -13.70 -6.24
N GLY A 97 -12.58 -13.40 -4.96
CA GLY A 97 -11.94 -13.96 -3.78
C GLY A 97 -10.98 -13.01 -3.04
N ALA A 98 -10.95 -11.74 -3.41
CA ALA A 98 -10.24 -10.74 -2.60
C ALA A 98 -11.03 -10.41 -1.32
N ASP A 99 -10.34 -10.12 -0.21
CA ASP A 99 -10.94 -9.67 1.05
C ASP A 99 -11.12 -8.15 1.10
N LYS A 100 -10.25 -7.42 0.41
CA LYS A 100 -10.25 -5.95 0.39
C LYS A 100 -9.97 -5.43 -1.02
N VAL A 101 -10.44 -4.22 -1.29
CA VAL A 101 -10.10 -3.46 -2.50
C VAL A 101 -9.28 -2.24 -2.14
N SER A 102 -8.23 -1.97 -2.92
CA SER A 102 -7.42 -0.76 -2.78
C SER A 102 -7.78 0.24 -3.89
N VAL A 103 -8.12 1.47 -3.49
CA VAL A 103 -8.55 2.55 -4.38
C VAL A 103 -7.69 3.79 -4.20
N ASN A 104 -7.27 4.42 -5.29
CA ASN A 104 -6.46 5.65 -5.29
C ASN A 104 -7.07 6.69 -6.24
N THR A 105 -6.67 6.72 -7.51
CA THR A 105 -7.04 7.76 -8.49
C THR A 105 -8.54 8.06 -8.50
N ALA A 106 -9.37 7.02 -8.56
CA ALA A 106 -10.82 7.17 -8.64
C ALA A 106 -11.42 7.92 -7.44
N VAL A 107 -10.92 7.65 -6.23
CA VAL A 107 -11.41 8.30 -5.01
C VAL A 107 -10.83 9.70 -4.80
N VAL A 108 -9.67 9.99 -5.33
CA VAL A 108 -9.13 11.35 -5.36
C VAL A 108 -9.95 12.23 -6.31
N GLU A 109 -10.35 11.69 -7.46
CA GLU A 109 -11.19 12.40 -8.45
C GLU A 109 -12.66 12.48 -8.03
N THR A 110 -13.17 11.42 -7.36
CA THR A 110 -14.56 11.32 -6.92
C THR A 110 -14.62 10.75 -5.50
N PRO A 111 -14.41 11.56 -4.45
CA PRO A 111 -14.31 11.11 -3.05
C PRO A 111 -15.51 10.31 -2.55
N LYS A 112 -16.70 10.58 -3.09
CA LYS A 112 -17.96 9.88 -2.75
C LYS A 112 -17.89 8.37 -2.99
N VAL A 113 -17.03 7.90 -3.89
CA VAL A 113 -16.84 6.45 -4.15
C VAL A 113 -16.40 5.71 -2.88
N ILE A 114 -15.62 6.34 -1.97
CA ILE A 114 -15.26 5.72 -0.68
C ILE A 114 -16.51 5.39 0.13
N THR A 115 -17.45 6.33 0.25
CA THR A 115 -18.71 6.12 0.98
C THR A 115 -19.55 5.04 0.31
N GLU A 116 -19.69 5.08 -1.01
CA GLU A 116 -20.45 4.08 -1.75
C GLU A 116 -19.88 2.66 -1.57
N LEU A 117 -18.54 2.52 -1.55
CA LEU A 117 -17.89 1.24 -1.28
C LEU A 117 -18.08 0.79 0.17
N ALA A 118 -17.93 1.71 1.13
CA ALA A 118 -18.08 1.42 2.55
C ALA A 118 -19.54 1.03 2.91
N ASP A 119 -20.52 1.68 2.30
CA ASP A 119 -21.94 1.38 2.51
C ASP A 119 -22.34 0.00 1.98
N VAL A 120 -21.75 -0.43 0.86
CA VAL A 120 -22.08 -1.72 0.21
C VAL A 120 -21.30 -2.90 0.80
N PHE A 121 -20.01 -2.72 1.08
CA PHE A 121 -19.11 -3.82 1.46
C PHE A 121 -18.62 -3.75 2.91
N GLY A 122 -18.87 -2.65 3.62
CA GLY A 122 -18.30 -2.34 4.91
C GLY A 122 -16.93 -1.68 4.76
N ARG A 123 -16.64 -0.73 5.66
CA ARG A 123 -15.37 0.02 5.63
C ARG A 123 -14.11 -0.86 5.70
N GLN A 124 -14.20 -2.02 6.36
CA GLN A 124 -13.08 -2.96 6.51
C GLN A 124 -12.60 -3.54 5.16
N CYS A 125 -13.44 -3.49 4.12
CA CYS A 125 -13.07 -3.92 2.77
C CYS A 125 -12.45 -2.79 1.93
N VAL A 126 -12.43 -1.53 2.44
CA VAL A 126 -11.98 -0.35 1.68
C VAL A 126 -10.62 0.11 2.16
N VAL A 127 -9.59 -0.14 1.37
CA VAL A 127 -8.23 0.39 1.56
C VAL A 127 -8.08 1.62 0.66
N CYS A 128 -7.90 2.80 1.26
CA CYS A 128 -7.59 4.00 0.49
C CYS A 128 -6.08 4.11 0.31
N ALA A 129 -5.60 3.95 -0.92
CA ALA A 129 -4.19 4.14 -1.24
C ALA A 129 -3.89 5.64 -1.42
N ILE A 130 -2.77 6.08 -0.83
CA ILE A 130 -2.27 7.44 -0.89
C ILE A 130 -0.83 7.39 -1.38
N ASP A 131 -0.63 7.68 -2.66
CA ASP A 131 0.70 7.94 -3.18
C ASP A 131 1.03 9.40 -2.91
N ALA A 132 2.10 9.66 -2.16
CA ALA A 132 2.47 11.00 -1.76
C ALA A 132 3.92 11.32 -2.10
N ARG A 133 4.18 12.57 -2.45
CA ARG A 133 5.53 13.08 -2.67
C ARG A 133 5.81 14.31 -1.79
N ARG A 134 7.06 14.53 -1.47
CA ARG A 134 7.54 15.70 -0.74
C ARG A 134 7.42 16.95 -1.62
N ASN A 135 6.77 17.99 -1.12
CA ASN A 135 6.68 19.27 -1.80
C ASN A 135 7.23 20.38 -0.89
N ARG A 136 8.33 21.01 -1.35
CA ARG A 136 9.05 22.03 -0.59
C ARG A 136 8.53 23.45 -0.85
N THR A 137 7.59 23.61 -1.80
CA THR A 137 7.00 24.92 -2.09
C THR A 137 6.08 25.34 -0.96
N PRO A 138 6.37 26.41 -0.22
CA PRO A 138 5.51 26.90 0.85
C PRO A 138 4.11 27.19 0.33
N ASN A 139 3.09 26.80 1.10
CA ASN A 139 1.70 27.07 0.75
C ASN A 139 0.88 27.16 2.04
N ASP A 140 0.31 28.32 2.32
CA ASP A 140 -0.42 28.62 3.56
C ASP A 140 -1.68 27.74 3.78
N GLY A 141 -2.17 27.10 2.72
CA GLY A 141 -3.32 26.18 2.80
C GLY A 141 -2.92 24.72 3.08
N LYS A 142 -1.63 24.42 3.28
CA LYS A 142 -1.12 23.05 3.45
C LYS A 142 -0.61 22.79 4.87
N ILE A 143 -0.68 21.55 5.28
CA ILE A 143 -0.17 21.10 6.59
C ILE A 143 1.34 20.89 6.47
N MET A 144 2.09 21.85 6.97
CA MET A 144 3.55 21.77 6.97
C MET A 144 4.03 20.80 8.04
N VAL A 145 4.95 19.92 7.65
CA VAL A 145 5.59 18.91 8.50
C VAL A 145 7.06 19.26 8.66
N ASP A 146 7.56 19.21 9.89
CA ASP A 146 8.99 19.33 10.17
C ASP A 146 9.68 18.01 9.82
N THR A 147 10.66 18.07 8.94
CA THR A 147 11.42 16.91 8.47
C THR A 147 12.91 17.16 8.60
N ALA A 148 13.73 16.13 8.43
CA ALA A 148 15.18 16.27 8.38
C ALA A 148 15.66 17.21 7.26
N GLU A 149 14.84 17.41 6.22
CA GLU A 149 15.10 18.28 5.08
C GLU A 149 14.52 19.70 5.26
N GLY A 150 13.96 20.01 6.43
CA GLY A 150 13.27 21.26 6.74
C GLY A 150 11.74 21.11 6.63
N LYS A 151 11.03 22.24 6.65
CA LYS A 151 9.56 22.25 6.58
C LYS A 151 9.11 22.01 5.14
N LEU A 152 8.23 21.02 4.98
CA LEU A 152 7.59 20.69 3.72
C LEU A 152 6.18 20.14 3.95
N TRP A 153 5.42 19.95 2.89
CA TRP A 153 4.14 19.25 2.93
C TRP A 153 4.16 18.06 1.99
N PHE A 154 3.22 17.14 2.14
CA PHE A 154 3.11 15.95 1.31
C PHE A 154 1.96 16.10 0.32
N GLU A 155 2.28 16.04 -0.97
CA GLU A 155 1.31 16.17 -2.05
C GLU A 155 0.82 14.82 -2.54
N VAL A 156 -0.50 14.63 -2.58
CA VAL A 156 -1.10 13.44 -3.22
C VAL A 156 -0.82 13.45 -4.70
N VAL A 157 -0.41 12.31 -5.23
CA VAL A 157 -0.25 12.06 -6.67
C VAL A 157 -1.15 10.91 -7.12
N THR A 158 -1.56 10.93 -8.37
CA THR A 158 -2.46 9.93 -8.96
C THR A 158 -1.84 9.30 -10.21
N TYR A 159 -2.53 8.29 -10.78
CA TYR A 159 -2.07 7.56 -11.97
C TYR A 159 -0.67 6.95 -11.80
N GLY A 160 -0.42 6.29 -10.63
CA GLY A 160 0.88 5.71 -10.33
C GLY A 160 1.99 6.74 -10.25
N GLY A 161 1.76 7.86 -9.54
CA GLY A 161 2.73 8.91 -9.32
C GLY A 161 2.92 9.92 -10.46
N ARG A 162 2.19 9.76 -11.58
CA ARG A 162 2.40 10.56 -12.79
C ARG A 162 1.75 11.94 -12.76
N LYS A 163 0.65 12.11 -11.98
CA LYS A 163 -0.14 13.36 -11.97
C LYS A 163 -0.18 13.97 -10.58
N PRO A 164 0.50 15.09 -10.34
CA PRO A 164 0.34 15.88 -9.12
C PRO A 164 -1.08 16.45 -9.04
N THR A 165 -1.63 16.52 -7.81
CA THR A 165 -3.02 16.96 -7.60
C THR A 165 -3.14 18.30 -6.90
N GLY A 166 -2.10 18.76 -6.23
CA GLY A 166 -2.16 19.91 -5.33
C GLY A 166 -2.87 19.61 -4.02
N ILE A 167 -3.29 18.37 -3.75
CA ILE A 167 -4.00 17.97 -2.53
C ILE A 167 -2.99 17.61 -1.44
N ASP A 168 -3.20 18.13 -0.23
CA ASP A 168 -2.41 17.76 0.95
C ASP A 168 -2.76 16.33 1.40
N ALA A 169 -1.76 15.46 1.52
CA ALA A 169 -1.96 14.05 1.84
C ALA A 169 -2.52 13.84 3.26
N LEU A 170 -2.15 14.71 4.21
CA LEU A 170 -2.63 14.61 5.59
C LEU A 170 -4.09 15.06 5.71
N ALA A 171 -4.45 16.13 5.01
CA ALA A 171 -5.84 16.59 4.92
C ALA A 171 -6.70 15.56 4.17
N TRP A 172 -6.20 14.98 3.09
CA TRP A 172 -6.86 13.93 2.33
C TRP A 172 -7.11 12.66 3.16
N ALA A 173 -6.11 12.18 3.90
CA ALA A 173 -6.26 11.03 4.78
C ALA A 173 -7.41 11.25 5.79
N LYS A 174 -7.48 12.44 6.41
CA LYS A 174 -8.55 12.78 7.34
C LYS A 174 -9.93 12.84 6.67
N GLN A 175 -10.00 13.34 5.45
CA GLN A 175 -11.24 13.37 4.67
C GLN A 175 -11.68 11.94 4.28
N ALA A 176 -10.76 11.11 3.77
CA ALA A 176 -11.05 9.74 3.35
C ALA A 176 -11.47 8.85 4.53
N GLU A 177 -10.87 9.02 5.72
CA GLU A 177 -11.34 8.37 6.95
C GLU A 177 -12.80 8.69 7.26
N LYS A 178 -13.19 9.97 7.18
CA LYS A 178 -14.56 10.42 7.41
C LYS A 178 -15.53 9.86 6.38
N LEU A 179 -15.09 9.67 5.15
CA LEU A 179 -15.90 9.10 4.07
C LEU A 179 -16.06 7.58 4.18
N GLY A 180 -15.31 6.90 5.06
CA GLY A 180 -15.47 5.47 5.29
C GLY A 180 -14.28 4.60 4.90
N ALA A 181 -13.11 5.16 4.59
CA ALA A 181 -11.89 4.37 4.45
C ALA A 181 -11.63 3.58 5.74
N GLY A 182 -11.40 2.28 5.61
CA GLY A 182 -11.16 1.39 6.74
C GLY A 182 -9.68 1.16 7.03
N GLU A 183 -8.82 1.45 6.05
CA GLU A 183 -7.36 1.30 6.14
C GLU A 183 -6.69 2.20 5.10
N PHE A 184 -5.47 2.63 5.35
CA PHE A 184 -4.66 3.37 4.39
C PHE A 184 -3.44 2.58 3.94
N LEU A 185 -3.17 2.58 2.64
CA LEU A 185 -1.91 2.16 2.04
C LEU A 185 -1.14 3.42 1.62
N VAL A 186 -0.12 3.80 2.39
CA VAL A 186 0.63 5.05 2.18
C VAL A 186 1.95 4.74 1.49
N THR A 187 2.10 5.19 0.25
CA THR A 187 3.33 5.02 -0.54
C THR A 187 4.06 6.36 -0.67
N SER A 188 5.31 6.41 -0.21
CA SER A 188 6.19 7.54 -0.51
C SER A 188 6.81 7.38 -1.89
N MET A 189 6.48 8.28 -2.81
CA MET A 189 7.04 8.29 -4.16
C MET A 189 8.52 8.66 -4.17
N ASP A 190 8.98 9.41 -3.16
CA ASP A 190 10.39 9.78 -3.00
C ASP A 190 11.25 8.60 -2.53
N LYS A 191 10.64 7.63 -1.85
CA LYS A 191 11.32 6.45 -1.30
C LYS A 191 11.08 5.18 -2.12
N ASP A 192 10.05 5.15 -2.96
CA ASP A 192 9.73 3.94 -3.71
C ASP A 192 10.86 3.53 -4.65
N GLY A 193 11.27 2.25 -4.56
CA GLY A 193 12.35 1.66 -5.33
C GLY A 193 13.78 1.99 -4.85
N THR A 194 13.98 2.95 -3.93
CA THR A 194 15.32 3.38 -3.48
C THR A 194 16.04 2.35 -2.60
N ARG A 195 15.30 1.59 -1.80
CA ARG A 195 15.79 0.67 -0.75
C ARG A 195 16.51 1.36 0.42
N ASP A 196 16.36 2.67 0.59
CA ASP A 196 17.03 3.48 1.62
C ASP A 196 16.16 3.71 2.86
N GLY A 197 15.10 2.93 3.02
CA GLY A 197 14.13 3.02 4.12
C GLY A 197 12.86 3.74 3.72
N TYR A 198 11.80 3.49 4.52
CA TYR A 198 10.50 4.13 4.35
C TYR A 198 10.55 5.63 4.68
N ASP A 199 9.57 6.37 4.21
CA ASP A 199 9.36 7.76 4.64
C ASP A 199 8.70 7.78 6.01
N ILE A 200 9.53 7.83 7.05
CA ILE A 200 9.11 7.81 8.46
C ILE A 200 8.26 9.03 8.80
N GLU A 201 8.62 10.18 8.27
CA GLU A 201 7.97 11.45 8.56
C GLU A 201 6.57 11.50 7.95
N LEU A 202 6.41 11.10 6.70
CA LEU A 202 5.12 10.95 6.03
C LEU A 202 4.21 9.98 6.79
N THR A 203 4.73 8.78 7.06
CA THR A 203 3.97 7.70 7.70
C THR A 203 3.49 8.12 9.09
N ARG A 204 4.38 8.70 9.90
CA ARG A 204 4.07 9.20 11.24
C ARG A 204 3.04 10.32 11.17
N ALA A 205 3.24 11.30 10.28
CA ALA A 205 2.36 12.44 10.16
C ALA A 205 0.91 12.06 9.81
N ILE A 206 0.71 11.00 9.01
CA ILE A 206 -0.61 10.44 8.72
C ILE A 206 -1.11 9.61 9.91
N SER A 207 -0.31 8.69 10.46
CA SER A 207 -0.70 7.82 11.58
C SER A 207 -1.19 8.59 12.81
N GLU A 208 -0.62 9.76 13.06
CA GLU A 208 -1.02 10.61 14.19
C GLU A 208 -2.33 11.39 13.95
N ARG A 209 -2.86 11.36 12.73
CA ARG A 209 -4.07 12.12 12.34
C ARG A 209 -5.31 11.29 12.10
N VAL A 210 -5.16 10.00 11.88
CA VAL A 210 -6.27 9.08 11.59
C VAL A 210 -6.33 7.98 12.64
N ASN A 211 -7.48 7.31 12.76
CA ASN A 211 -7.71 6.23 13.73
C ASN A 211 -7.87 4.85 13.07
N VAL A 212 -7.63 4.78 11.76
CA VAL A 212 -7.66 3.52 11.01
C VAL A 212 -6.23 3.05 10.76
N PRO A 213 -6.01 1.74 10.56
CA PRO A 213 -4.67 1.17 10.36
C PRO A 213 -3.94 1.78 9.15
N ILE A 214 -2.62 1.89 9.29
CA ILE A 214 -1.71 2.39 8.24
C ILE A 214 -0.78 1.27 7.79
N ILE A 215 -0.79 1.01 6.47
CA ILE A 215 0.19 0.19 5.78
C ILE A 215 1.22 1.14 5.15
N ALA A 216 2.46 1.07 5.60
CA ALA A 216 3.55 1.86 5.00
C ALA A 216 4.14 1.15 3.78
N SER A 217 4.40 1.90 2.72
CA SER A 217 4.92 1.42 1.44
C SER A 217 5.99 2.34 0.86
N GLY A 218 6.93 1.74 0.10
CA GLY A 218 8.02 2.44 -0.57
C GLY A 218 9.29 2.57 0.26
N GLY A 219 10.42 2.02 -0.24
CA GLY A 219 11.75 2.20 0.34
C GLY A 219 12.35 1.02 1.11
N ALA A 220 11.64 -0.10 1.26
CA ALA A 220 12.15 -1.27 1.98
C ALA A 220 13.40 -1.87 1.33
N GLY A 221 14.50 -1.96 2.06
CA GLY A 221 15.76 -2.56 1.62
C GLY A 221 16.31 -3.63 2.56
N GLU A 222 16.05 -3.50 3.87
CA GLU A 222 16.50 -4.43 4.90
C GLU A 222 15.52 -4.47 6.09
N PRO A 223 15.61 -5.48 6.99
CA PRO A 223 14.70 -5.60 8.15
C PRO A 223 14.67 -4.39 9.08
N LYS A 224 15.78 -3.65 9.18
CA LYS A 224 15.85 -2.43 9.99
C LYS A 224 14.89 -1.36 9.48
N HIS A 225 14.70 -1.22 8.19
CA HIS A 225 13.75 -0.26 7.61
C HIS A 225 12.31 -0.56 8.04
N LEU A 226 11.93 -1.86 8.09
CA LEU A 226 10.62 -2.26 8.60
C LEU A 226 10.48 -1.96 10.09
N PHE A 227 11.53 -2.22 10.88
CA PHE A 227 11.56 -1.84 12.30
C PHE A 227 11.31 -0.34 12.49
N ASP A 228 12.03 0.50 11.76
CA ASP A 228 11.94 1.95 11.89
C ASP A 228 10.53 2.47 11.55
N VAL A 229 9.90 1.98 10.48
CA VAL A 229 8.55 2.42 10.10
C VAL A 229 7.46 1.91 11.04
N LEU A 230 7.60 0.68 11.56
CA LEU A 230 6.64 0.10 12.51
C LEU A 230 6.73 0.73 13.91
N THR A 231 7.88 1.29 14.27
CA THR A 231 8.12 1.94 15.57
C THR A 231 8.07 3.46 15.46
N GLN A 232 9.03 4.08 14.80
CA GLN A 232 9.14 5.53 14.66
C GLN A 232 8.07 6.10 13.73
N GLY A 233 7.74 5.38 12.62
CA GLY A 233 6.68 5.75 11.68
C GLY A 233 5.27 5.48 12.22
N LYS A 234 5.14 4.69 13.30
CA LYS A 234 3.87 4.27 13.91
C LYS A 234 2.94 3.52 12.95
N ALA A 235 3.47 2.92 11.88
CA ALA A 235 2.68 2.10 10.98
C ALA A 235 2.15 0.83 11.68
N ASP A 236 1.00 0.33 11.23
CA ASP A 236 0.40 -0.92 11.70
C ASP A 236 0.83 -2.12 10.86
N ALA A 237 1.30 -1.84 9.65
CA ALA A 237 1.87 -2.82 8.74
C ALA A 237 2.98 -2.20 7.89
N ALA A 238 3.92 -3.06 7.48
CA ALA A 238 4.96 -2.72 6.51
C ALA A 238 4.78 -3.56 5.24
N LEU A 239 4.55 -2.87 4.12
CA LEU A 239 4.44 -3.48 2.80
C LEU A 239 5.78 -3.38 2.09
N ALA A 240 6.21 -4.49 1.49
CA ALA A 240 7.44 -4.53 0.72
C ALA A 240 7.33 -5.51 -0.46
N ALA A 241 8.05 -5.22 -1.54
CA ALA A 241 8.11 -6.04 -2.75
C ALA A 241 9.51 -6.63 -2.94
N SER A 242 10.46 -5.80 -3.33
CA SER A 242 11.78 -6.23 -3.82
C SER A 242 12.64 -6.99 -2.81
N ILE A 243 12.51 -6.68 -1.53
CA ILE A 243 13.23 -7.38 -0.45
C ILE A 243 12.85 -8.87 -0.40
N PHE A 244 11.60 -9.20 -0.73
CA PHE A 244 11.06 -10.55 -0.75
C PHE A 244 11.26 -11.24 -2.10
N HIS A 245 11.03 -10.55 -3.23
CA HIS A 245 11.13 -11.13 -4.58
C HIS A 245 12.50 -11.72 -4.90
N TYR A 246 13.57 -11.09 -4.42
CA TYR A 246 14.94 -11.57 -4.65
C TYR A 246 15.47 -12.49 -3.55
N LYS A 247 14.61 -12.91 -2.60
CA LYS A 247 14.97 -13.77 -1.46
C LYS A 247 16.16 -13.25 -0.65
N ASN A 248 16.44 -11.94 -0.73
CA ASN A 248 17.48 -11.31 0.09
C ASN A 248 17.15 -11.48 1.58
N TYR A 249 15.87 -11.28 1.91
CA TYR A 249 15.31 -11.49 3.25
C TYR A 249 13.93 -12.13 3.11
N PRO A 250 13.80 -13.47 3.17
CA PRO A 250 12.50 -14.15 3.22
C PRO A 250 11.64 -13.67 4.39
N VAL A 251 10.31 -13.76 4.26
CA VAL A 251 9.36 -13.29 5.27
C VAL A 251 9.68 -13.83 6.67
N PRO A 252 9.99 -15.15 6.89
CA PRO A 252 10.33 -15.66 8.21
C PRO A 252 11.54 -14.98 8.82
N ILE A 253 12.58 -14.71 8.03
CA ILE A 253 13.81 -14.04 8.50
C ILE A 253 13.52 -12.60 8.92
N VAL A 254 12.73 -11.87 8.15
CA VAL A 254 12.30 -10.50 8.51
C VAL A 254 11.52 -10.51 9.82
N LYS A 255 10.55 -11.41 9.97
CA LYS A 255 9.75 -11.55 11.19
C LYS A 255 10.63 -11.89 12.41
N ASP A 256 11.60 -12.77 12.27
CA ASP A 256 12.53 -13.10 13.34
C ASP A 256 13.43 -11.94 13.74
N CYS A 257 13.95 -11.19 12.77
CA CYS A 257 14.71 -9.98 13.05
C CYS A 257 13.86 -8.96 13.83
N LEU A 258 12.63 -8.71 13.40
CA LEU A 258 11.73 -7.75 14.06
C LEU A 258 11.38 -8.20 15.51
N ARG A 259 11.13 -9.49 15.74
CA ARG A 259 10.91 -10.03 17.10
C ARG A 259 12.14 -9.82 17.99
N LYS A 260 13.34 -10.09 17.48
CA LYS A 260 14.60 -9.84 18.20
C LYS A 260 14.81 -8.38 18.54
N MET A 261 14.30 -7.45 17.70
CA MET A 261 14.31 -6.01 17.95
C MET A 261 13.16 -5.55 18.87
N GLY A 262 12.31 -6.46 19.36
CA GLY A 262 11.24 -6.15 20.31
C GLY A 262 9.91 -5.73 19.71
N VAL A 263 9.70 -5.88 18.40
CA VAL A 263 8.41 -5.61 17.75
C VAL A 263 7.47 -6.80 17.94
N THR A 264 6.25 -6.54 18.40
CA THR A 264 5.20 -7.58 18.46
C THR A 264 4.71 -7.87 17.03
N ILE A 265 5.13 -9.02 16.50
CA ILE A 265 4.77 -9.49 15.16
C ILE A 265 3.90 -10.74 15.28
N ARG A 266 2.93 -10.88 14.38
CA ARG A 266 2.10 -12.09 14.25
C ARG A 266 2.99 -13.31 14.00
N LYS A 267 2.62 -14.45 14.64
CA LYS A 267 3.36 -15.71 14.48
C LYS A 267 3.12 -16.33 13.12
#